data_9146d6fb94b093626d47adf9962fa072
#
_entry.id   9146d6fb94b093626d47adf9962fa072
#
_cell.length_a   1.000
_cell.length_b   1.000
_cell.length_c   1.000
_cell.angle_alpha   90.00
_cell.angle_beta   90.00
_cell.angle_gamma   90.00
#
_symmetry.space_group_name_H-M   'P 1'
#
loop_
_entity.id
_entity.type
_entity.pdbx_description
1 polymer ?
#
loop_
_entity_poly.entity_id
_entity_poly.type
_entity_poly.pdbx_seq_one_letter_code
_entity_poly.pdbx_strand_id
1 'polypeptide(L)'
;MSDPEPTRITFETVDPTLSLDEQKRLVADSGRRRHLSWGMDFDSRTLSLDPDIPDHWEEQVKELHRRNLQSARAGIVAEFGERGIDAKIDNFVAMGVKPFSVLAHHNALFHQVRQAFVIGAYYPALVGACALGERILNHLMLDMRGHSTATPEYKKVYRKNSFDDWRLPIDTLEAWGILLPDTVVEYRALMGLRHRSIHFNPETTNALRDDALAAIIHMRSIIEQQFASHAVRPWFIANTLGHAFIRKDYENHPYVRAYFLPNCPFVGPLFGMAPGTGGWEFSTCPITAMVTGQTMNSLRPIMTGILP
;
A
#
# COMPACT_ATOMS: atom_id res chain seq x y z
N MET A 1 -34.07 -15.83 20.91
CA MET A 1 -32.70 -15.93 20.35
C MET A 1 -31.97 -14.68 20.85
N SER A 2 -31.05 -14.81 21.79
CA SER A 2 -30.27 -13.71 22.28
C SER A 2 -29.32 -13.30 21.17
N ASP A 3 -29.26 -12.00 20.85
CA ASP A 3 -28.26 -11.45 19.93
C ASP A 3 -26.85 -11.89 20.38
N PRO A 4 -25.98 -12.31 19.44
CA PRO A 4 -24.63 -12.67 19.81
C PRO A 4 -23.92 -11.44 20.39
N GLU A 5 -23.31 -11.59 21.55
CA GLU A 5 -22.49 -10.52 22.11
C GLU A 5 -21.45 -10.08 21.08
N PRO A 6 -21.27 -8.77 20.89
CA PRO A 6 -20.27 -8.26 19.93
C PRO A 6 -18.88 -8.76 20.35
N THR A 7 -18.22 -9.43 19.44
CA THR A 7 -16.85 -9.92 19.63
C THR A 7 -15.95 -8.75 19.99
N ARG A 8 -15.51 -8.70 21.25
CA ARG A 8 -14.60 -7.67 21.75
C ARG A 8 -13.23 -7.94 21.16
N ILE A 9 -12.85 -7.20 20.13
CA ILE A 9 -11.50 -7.26 19.60
C ILE A 9 -10.62 -6.41 20.50
N THR A 10 -9.88 -7.07 21.40
CA THR A 10 -8.89 -6.42 22.25
C THR A 10 -7.60 -6.31 21.45
N PHE A 11 -7.23 -5.09 21.10
CA PHE A 11 -5.94 -4.83 20.46
C PHE A 11 -4.89 -4.65 21.54
N GLU A 12 -4.06 -5.63 21.75
CA GLU A 12 -2.80 -5.42 22.44
C GLU A 12 -1.84 -4.69 21.52
N THR A 13 -1.77 -3.39 21.66
CA THR A 13 -0.86 -2.53 20.89
C THR A 13 0.51 -2.48 21.56
N VAL A 14 1.13 -3.62 21.76
CA VAL A 14 2.50 -3.65 22.23
C VAL A 14 3.43 -3.73 21.04
N ASP A 15 3.85 -2.58 20.54
CA ASP A 15 5.02 -2.54 19.65
C ASP A 15 6.27 -2.59 20.53
N PRO A 16 7.06 -3.67 20.51
CA PRO A 16 8.25 -3.82 21.33
C PRO A 16 9.35 -2.80 20.99
N THR A 17 9.20 -2.08 19.88
CA THR A 17 10.14 -1.02 19.47
C THR A 17 9.78 0.36 20.04
N LEU A 18 8.58 0.51 20.62
CA LEU A 18 8.15 1.75 21.26
C LEU A 18 8.56 1.77 22.73
N SER A 19 8.98 2.94 23.20
CA SER A 19 9.20 3.15 24.64
C SER A 19 7.88 3.02 25.41
N LEU A 20 7.96 2.70 26.71
CA LEU A 20 6.79 2.57 27.58
C LEU A 20 5.94 3.86 27.60
N ASP A 21 6.58 5.03 27.49
CA ASP A 21 5.88 6.31 27.48
C ASP A 21 5.16 6.57 26.16
N GLU A 22 5.72 6.12 25.04
CA GLU A 22 5.03 6.16 23.76
C GLU A 22 3.83 5.20 23.73
N GLN A 23 3.98 4.00 24.26
CA GLN A 23 2.86 3.04 24.42
C GLN A 23 1.74 3.64 25.29
N LYS A 24 2.09 4.25 26.43
CA LYS A 24 1.11 4.94 27.30
C LYS A 24 0.40 6.09 26.58
N ARG A 25 1.11 6.90 25.77
CA ARG A 25 0.51 7.97 24.96
C ARG A 25 -0.47 7.42 23.95
N LEU A 26 -0.14 6.32 23.28
CA LEU A 26 -1.02 5.67 22.31
C LEU A 26 -2.30 5.14 22.96
N VAL A 27 -2.19 4.61 24.19
CA VAL A 27 -3.35 4.13 24.96
C VAL A 27 -4.17 5.27 25.55
N ALA A 28 -3.52 6.36 26.01
CA ALA A 28 -4.16 7.51 26.64
C ALA A 28 -4.99 8.40 25.69
N ASP A 29 -4.99 8.10 24.39
CA ASP A 29 -5.77 8.85 23.41
C ASP A 29 -7.27 8.49 23.45
N SER A 30 -7.90 8.59 24.63
CA SER A 30 -9.35 8.39 24.89
C SER A 30 -9.99 7.21 24.13
N GLY A 31 -9.20 6.26 23.69
CA GLY A 31 -9.61 5.08 22.95
C GLY A 31 -10.12 5.33 21.52
N ARG A 32 -10.00 6.54 20.99
CA ARG A 32 -10.31 6.84 19.57
C ARG A 32 -9.04 6.92 18.76
N ARG A 33 -9.08 6.28 17.58
CA ARG A 33 -7.96 6.24 16.65
C ARG A 33 -8.42 6.48 15.23
N ARG A 34 -7.55 7.06 14.43
CA ARG A 34 -7.75 7.14 12.99
C ARG A 34 -7.37 5.81 12.35
N HIS A 35 -8.34 5.20 11.70
CA HIS A 35 -8.22 3.93 11.03
C HIS A 35 -8.37 4.12 9.52
N LEU A 36 -7.39 3.63 8.74
CA LEU A 36 -7.48 3.69 7.29
C LEU A 36 -8.58 2.75 6.80
N SER A 37 -9.54 3.30 6.05
CA SER A 37 -10.60 2.51 5.41
C SER A 37 -9.99 1.57 4.37
N TRP A 38 -10.56 0.38 4.31
CA TRP A 38 -10.04 -0.65 3.43
C TRP A 38 -10.67 -0.56 2.04
N GLY A 39 -9.83 -0.43 1.03
CA GLY A 39 -10.14 -0.84 -0.32
C GLY A 39 -9.01 -1.79 -0.74
N MET A 40 -9.29 -3.06 -0.93
CA MET A 40 -8.23 -4.01 -1.25
C MET A 40 -8.27 -4.39 -2.73
N ASP A 41 -7.26 -3.98 -3.45
CA ASP A 41 -6.93 -4.50 -4.77
C ASP A 41 -5.50 -5.04 -4.73
N PHE A 42 -5.30 -6.15 -4.03
CA PHE A 42 -4.03 -6.86 -4.06
C PHE A 42 -4.21 -8.23 -4.73
N ASP A 43 -3.18 -8.66 -5.43
CA ASP A 43 -3.17 -9.95 -6.09
C ASP A 43 -2.22 -10.89 -5.36
N SER A 44 -2.80 -11.83 -4.63
CA SER A 44 -2.06 -12.83 -3.84
C SER A 44 -1.87 -14.16 -4.56
N ARG A 45 -2.33 -14.31 -5.82
CA ARG A 45 -2.21 -15.57 -6.59
C ARG A 45 -0.79 -16.09 -6.65
N THR A 46 0.20 -15.19 -6.63
CA THR A 46 1.63 -15.54 -6.58
C THR A 46 1.96 -16.48 -5.43
N LEU A 47 1.32 -16.30 -4.26
CA LEU A 47 1.54 -17.15 -3.09
C LEU A 47 0.99 -18.57 -3.26
N SER A 48 0.02 -18.74 -4.17
CA SER A 48 -0.62 -20.02 -4.45
C SER A 48 0.01 -20.75 -5.65
N LEU A 49 0.87 -20.07 -6.40
CA LEU A 49 1.50 -20.63 -7.61
C LEU A 49 2.82 -21.38 -7.34
N ASP A 50 3.25 -21.42 -6.09
CA ASP A 50 4.41 -22.23 -5.70
C ASP A 50 4.03 -23.72 -5.77
N PRO A 51 4.70 -24.52 -6.60
CA PRO A 51 4.43 -25.96 -6.70
C PRO A 51 4.97 -26.74 -5.52
N ASP A 52 5.90 -26.19 -4.74
CA ASP A 52 6.57 -26.88 -3.65
C ASP A 52 5.67 -26.97 -2.42
N ILE A 53 5.32 -28.21 -2.06
CA ILE A 53 4.51 -28.51 -0.87
C ILE A 53 5.41 -29.14 0.18
N PRO A 54 5.63 -28.47 1.33
CA PRO A 54 6.48 -29.02 2.39
C PRO A 54 5.94 -30.38 2.91
N ASP A 55 6.83 -31.36 3.06
CA ASP A 55 6.45 -32.71 3.49
C ASP A 55 5.78 -32.73 4.88
N HIS A 56 6.17 -31.84 5.74
CA HIS A 56 5.68 -31.74 7.13
C HIS A 56 4.26 -31.18 7.27
N TRP A 57 3.64 -30.70 6.19
CA TRP A 57 2.26 -30.22 6.24
C TRP A 57 1.26 -31.37 6.38
N GLU A 58 0.17 -31.10 7.08
CA GLU A 58 -0.96 -32.03 7.15
C GLU A 58 -1.60 -32.24 5.77
N GLU A 59 -2.12 -33.43 5.51
CA GLU A 59 -2.65 -33.78 4.18
C GLU A 59 -3.81 -32.86 3.75
N GLN A 60 -4.65 -32.41 4.69
CA GLN A 60 -5.71 -31.45 4.40
C GLN A 60 -5.16 -30.11 3.90
N VAL A 61 -4.04 -29.65 4.46
CA VAL A 61 -3.37 -28.40 4.06
C VAL A 61 -2.73 -28.57 2.68
N LYS A 62 -2.09 -29.71 2.41
CA LYS A 62 -1.54 -30.03 1.09
C LYS A 62 -2.63 -30.06 0.01
N GLU A 63 -3.77 -30.67 0.31
CA GLU A 63 -4.89 -30.72 -0.63
C GLU A 63 -5.51 -29.35 -0.89
N LEU A 64 -5.64 -28.52 0.15
CA LEU A 64 -6.05 -27.14 -0.01
C LEU A 64 -5.07 -26.35 -0.89
N HIS A 65 -3.76 -26.54 -0.68
CA HIS A 65 -2.72 -25.89 -1.48
C HIS A 65 -2.81 -26.33 -2.96
N ARG A 66 -2.96 -27.64 -3.25
CA ARG A 66 -3.14 -28.14 -4.63
C ARG A 66 -4.35 -27.51 -5.32
N ARG A 67 -5.48 -27.38 -4.62
CA ARG A 67 -6.69 -26.71 -5.16
C ARG A 67 -6.44 -25.24 -5.43
N ASN A 68 -5.76 -24.54 -4.51
CA ASN A 68 -5.42 -23.14 -4.68
C ASN A 68 -4.47 -22.91 -5.85
N LEU A 69 -3.47 -23.79 -6.03
CA LEU A 69 -2.58 -23.79 -7.19
C LEU A 69 -3.35 -23.93 -8.51
N GLN A 70 -4.27 -24.91 -8.59
CA GLN A 70 -5.09 -25.09 -9.78
C GLN A 70 -5.98 -23.89 -10.06
N SER A 71 -6.61 -23.33 -9.03
CA SER A 71 -7.45 -22.15 -9.14
C SER A 71 -6.66 -20.92 -9.57
N ALA A 72 -5.49 -20.68 -8.99
CA ALA A 72 -4.61 -19.59 -9.37
C ALA A 72 -4.13 -19.71 -10.83
N ARG A 73 -3.71 -20.93 -11.23
CA ARG A 73 -3.33 -21.20 -12.64
C ARG A 73 -4.49 -20.96 -13.60
N ALA A 74 -5.68 -21.47 -13.29
CA ALA A 74 -6.88 -21.22 -14.10
C ALA A 74 -7.22 -19.74 -14.21
N GLY A 75 -7.04 -18.97 -13.13
CA GLY A 75 -7.20 -17.52 -13.14
C GLY A 75 -6.21 -16.81 -14.07
N ILE A 76 -4.94 -17.24 -14.10
CA ILE A 76 -3.93 -16.70 -15.02
C ILE A 76 -4.30 -17.05 -16.49
N VAL A 77 -4.76 -18.29 -16.74
CA VAL A 77 -5.22 -18.68 -18.08
C VAL A 77 -6.41 -17.85 -18.53
N ALA A 78 -7.40 -17.63 -17.65
CA ALA A 78 -8.58 -16.82 -17.98
C ALA A 78 -8.22 -15.36 -18.29
N GLU A 79 -7.25 -14.79 -17.58
CA GLU A 79 -6.85 -13.38 -17.74
C GLU A 79 -5.91 -13.17 -18.96
N PHE A 80 -4.94 -14.07 -19.16
CA PHE A 80 -3.87 -13.88 -20.13
C PHE A 80 -3.89 -14.85 -21.34
N GLY A 81 -4.80 -15.81 -21.34
CA GLY A 81 -4.90 -16.86 -22.37
C GLY A 81 -3.86 -17.97 -22.19
N GLU A 82 -4.15 -19.13 -22.77
CA GLU A 82 -3.40 -20.38 -22.60
C GLU A 82 -2.05 -20.40 -23.34
N ARG A 83 -1.95 -19.69 -24.47
CA ARG A 83 -0.72 -19.69 -25.27
C ARG A 83 0.48 -19.17 -24.49
N GLY A 84 1.51 -20.02 -24.32
CA GLY A 84 2.72 -19.67 -23.57
C GLY A 84 2.48 -19.50 -22.07
N ILE A 85 1.52 -20.24 -21.50
CA ILE A 85 1.07 -20.06 -20.12
C ILE A 85 2.19 -20.24 -19.10
N ASP A 86 3.11 -21.16 -19.29
CA ASP A 86 4.18 -21.40 -18.32
C ASP A 86 5.11 -20.18 -18.21
N ALA A 87 5.52 -19.58 -19.34
CA ALA A 87 6.30 -18.35 -19.32
C ALA A 87 5.53 -17.16 -18.69
N LYS A 88 4.21 -17.10 -18.85
CA LYS A 88 3.36 -16.09 -18.20
C LYS A 88 3.29 -16.30 -16.70
N ILE A 89 3.18 -17.55 -16.25
CA ILE A 89 3.22 -17.89 -14.82
C ILE A 89 4.58 -17.54 -14.22
N ASP A 90 5.69 -17.88 -14.90
CA ASP A 90 7.04 -17.54 -14.46
C ASP A 90 7.19 -16.00 -14.32
N ASN A 91 6.71 -15.25 -15.28
CA ASN A 91 6.71 -13.78 -15.22
C ASN A 91 5.82 -13.26 -14.08
N PHE A 92 4.65 -13.86 -13.89
CA PHE A 92 3.72 -13.47 -12.83
C PHE A 92 4.32 -13.71 -11.44
N VAL A 93 4.91 -14.88 -11.21
CA VAL A 93 5.56 -15.25 -9.97
C VAL A 93 6.78 -14.37 -9.70
N ALA A 94 7.62 -14.11 -10.71
CA ALA A 94 8.81 -13.30 -10.57
C ALA A 94 8.53 -11.89 -10.04
N MET A 95 7.40 -11.29 -10.39
CA MET A 95 7.00 -9.97 -9.89
C MET A 95 6.58 -9.95 -8.41
N GLY A 96 6.29 -11.11 -7.83
CA GLY A 96 5.77 -11.22 -6.48
C GLY A 96 4.35 -10.65 -6.30
N VAL A 97 3.94 -10.56 -5.04
CA VAL A 97 2.60 -10.04 -4.66
C VAL A 97 2.43 -8.60 -5.15
N LYS A 98 1.25 -8.29 -5.68
CA LYS A 98 0.89 -6.91 -6.05
C LYS A 98 0.59 -6.12 -4.77
N PRO A 99 1.29 -5.01 -4.50
CA PRO A 99 0.98 -4.16 -3.36
C PRO A 99 -0.30 -3.37 -3.61
N PHE A 100 -0.89 -2.91 -2.53
CA PHE A 100 -2.00 -1.97 -2.56
C PHE A 100 -1.52 -0.57 -2.15
N SER A 101 -1.69 0.40 -3.04
CA SER A 101 -1.49 1.82 -2.73
C SER A 101 -2.78 2.46 -2.23
N VAL A 102 -2.69 3.37 -1.27
CA VAL A 102 -3.82 4.22 -0.84
C VAL A 102 -4.31 5.16 -1.96
N LEU A 103 -3.53 5.31 -3.03
CA LEU A 103 -3.88 6.13 -4.18
C LEU A 103 -4.36 5.25 -5.34
N ALA A 104 -5.66 5.33 -5.65
CA ALA A 104 -6.31 4.46 -6.63
C ALA A 104 -5.62 4.43 -8.01
N HIS A 105 -5.18 5.59 -8.51
CA HIS A 105 -4.52 5.65 -9.81
C HIS A 105 -3.15 4.94 -9.85
N HIS A 106 -2.44 4.81 -8.71
CA HIS A 106 -1.25 3.99 -8.63
C HIS A 106 -1.58 2.52 -8.92
N ASN A 107 -2.65 2.01 -8.30
CA ASN A 107 -3.08 0.62 -8.47
C ASN A 107 -3.45 0.32 -9.91
N ALA A 108 -4.21 1.22 -10.56
CA ALA A 108 -4.63 1.06 -11.95
C ALA A 108 -3.43 1.07 -12.92
N LEU A 109 -2.53 2.03 -12.78
CA LEU A 109 -1.36 2.14 -13.65
C LEU A 109 -0.36 1.00 -13.40
N PHE A 110 -0.12 0.66 -12.14
CA PHE A 110 0.78 -0.44 -11.79
C PHE A 110 0.25 -1.80 -12.26
N HIS A 111 -1.07 -1.98 -12.23
CA HIS A 111 -1.71 -3.17 -12.80
C HIS A 111 -1.39 -3.33 -14.30
N GLN A 112 -1.52 -2.24 -15.09
CA GLN A 112 -1.18 -2.26 -16.52
C GLN A 112 0.30 -2.59 -16.77
N VAL A 113 1.21 -2.05 -15.95
CA VAL A 113 2.64 -2.37 -16.01
C VAL A 113 2.87 -3.87 -15.79
N ARG A 114 2.24 -4.45 -14.77
CA ARG A 114 2.33 -5.88 -14.46
C ARG A 114 1.75 -6.74 -15.59
N GLN A 115 0.59 -6.37 -16.15
CA GLN A 115 -0.01 -7.07 -17.29
C GLN A 115 0.93 -7.10 -18.49
N ALA A 116 1.54 -5.97 -18.84
CA ALA A 116 2.52 -5.90 -19.92
C ALA A 116 3.71 -6.87 -19.68
N PHE A 117 4.20 -6.95 -18.46
CA PHE A 117 5.29 -7.87 -18.13
C PHE A 117 4.89 -9.33 -18.24
N VAL A 118 3.70 -9.70 -17.74
CA VAL A 118 3.18 -11.08 -17.81
C VAL A 118 3.15 -11.60 -19.24
N ILE A 119 2.66 -10.79 -20.19
CA ILE A 119 2.55 -11.20 -21.60
C ILE A 119 3.87 -11.07 -22.38
N GLY A 120 4.98 -10.75 -21.72
CA GLY A 120 6.30 -10.61 -22.33
C GLY A 120 6.56 -9.27 -23.03
N ALA A 121 5.69 -8.27 -22.86
CA ALA A 121 5.87 -6.91 -23.37
C ALA A 121 6.81 -6.12 -22.42
N TYR A 122 8.07 -6.55 -22.35
CA TYR A 122 9.02 -6.06 -21.34
C TYR A 122 9.37 -4.58 -21.50
N TYR A 123 9.54 -4.08 -22.73
CA TYR A 123 9.83 -2.67 -22.95
C TYR A 123 8.69 -1.75 -22.50
N PRO A 124 7.41 -1.98 -22.87
CA PRO A 124 6.28 -1.25 -22.29
C PRO A 124 6.19 -1.34 -20.76
N ALA A 125 6.49 -2.51 -20.19
CA ALA A 125 6.49 -2.70 -18.74
C ALA A 125 7.57 -1.84 -18.05
N LEU A 126 8.80 -1.83 -18.59
CA LEU A 126 9.92 -1.02 -18.09
C LEU A 126 9.60 0.48 -18.16
N VAL A 127 9.18 0.94 -19.33
CA VAL A 127 8.82 2.36 -19.55
C VAL A 127 7.63 2.77 -18.66
N GLY A 128 6.63 1.89 -18.55
CA GLY A 128 5.45 2.12 -17.72
C GLY A 128 5.80 2.24 -16.23
N ALA A 129 6.68 1.38 -15.71
CA ALA A 129 7.15 1.47 -14.32
C ALA A 129 7.91 2.78 -14.05
N CYS A 130 8.82 3.16 -14.95
CA CYS A 130 9.54 4.42 -14.87
C CYS A 130 8.60 5.64 -14.96
N ALA A 131 7.64 5.63 -15.88
CA ALA A 131 6.66 6.70 -16.03
C ALA A 131 5.76 6.84 -14.79
N LEU A 132 5.37 5.72 -14.16
CA LEU A 132 4.62 5.75 -12.91
C LEU A 132 5.46 6.36 -11.78
N GLY A 133 6.74 5.96 -11.65
CA GLY A 133 7.66 6.54 -10.67
C GLY A 133 7.82 8.04 -10.82
N GLU A 134 8.00 8.52 -12.06
CA GLU A 134 8.08 9.96 -12.38
C GLU A 134 6.79 10.70 -11.99
N ARG A 135 5.64 10.12 -12.32
CA ARG A 135 4.33 10.71 -12.00
C ARG A 135 4.14 10.85 -10.49
N ILE A 136 4.51 9.83 -9.73
CA ILE A 136 4.41 9.86 -8.26
C ILE A 136 5.32 10.95 -7.69
N LEU A 137 6.58 11.04 -8.11
CA LEU A 137 7.51 12.07 -7.65
C LEU A 137 7.01 13.48 -7.95
N ASN A 138 6.49 13.71 -9.17
CA ASN A 138 5.95 15.01 -9.56
C ASN A 138 4.74 15.39 -8.71
N HIS A 139 3.80 14.47 -8.48
CA HIS A 139 2.64 14.74 -7.63
C HIS A 139 3.07 15.05 -6.19
N LEU A 140 3.93 14.20 -5.58
CA LEU A 140 4.44 14.45 -4.24
C LEU A 140 5.09 15.84 -4.12
N MET A 141 5.90 16.22 -5.09
CA MET A 141 6.57 17.51 -5.07
C MET A 141 5.58 18.66 -5.17
N LEU A 142 4.61 18.57 -6.07
CA LEU A 142 3.60 19.63 -6.26
C LEU A 142 2.69 19.77 -5.03
N ASP A 143 2.29 18.65 -4.44
CA ASP A 143 1.38 18.62 -3.29
C ASP A 143 2.09 19.06 -1.99
N MET A 144 3.37 18.69 -1.82
CA MET A 144 4.08 18.92 -0.56
C MET A 144 4.82 20.26 -0.51
N ARG A 145 5.20 20.85 -1.64
CA ARG A 145 6.03 22.08 -1.65
C ARG A 145 5.42 23.25 -0.90
N GLY A 146 4.08 23.38 -0.88
CA GLY A 146 3.38 24.42 -0.15
C GLY A 146 3.53 24.37 1.37
N HIS A 147 3.88 23.19 1.91
CA HIS A 147 4.11 22.97 3.33
C HIS A 147 5.55 23.25 3.77
N SER A 148 6.47 23.47 2.82
CA SER A 148 7.90 23.62 3.07
C SER A 148 8.46 24.97 2.61
N THR A 149 7.62 26.00 2.56
CA THR A 149 7.95 27.34 2.02
C THR A 149 9.11 28.05 2.72
N ALA A 150 9.38 27.72 3.99
CA ALA A 150 10.45 28.29 4.78
C ALA A 150 11.83 27.61 4.55
N THR A 151 11.89 26.53 3.76
CA THR A 151 13.12 25.77 3.54
C THR A 151 13.95 26.29 2.37
N PRO A 152 15.28 26.08 2.39
CA PRO A 152 16.14 26.50 1.27
C PRO A 152 15.79 25.78 -0.05
N GLU A 153 15.35 24.53 0.02
CA GLU A 153 14.98 23.68 -1.11
C GLU A 153 13.78 24.25 -1.86
N TYR A 154 12.84 24.89 -1.16
CA TYR A 154 11.64 25.48 -1.75
C TYR A 154 11.99 26.45 -2.89
N LYS A 155 13.03 27.25 -2.74
CA LYS A 155 13.47 28.21 -3.77
C LYS A 155 13.89 27.56 -5.08
N LYS A 156 14.26 26.27 -5.06
CA LYS A 156 14.68 25.52 -6.26
C LYS A 156 13.48 24.93 -7.01
N VAL A 157 12.33 24.80 -6.34
CA VAL A 157 11.18 24.03 -6.85
C VAL A 157 9.87 24.81 -6.99
N TYR A 158 9.71 25.97 -6.34
CA TYR A 158 8.43 26.67 -6.21
C TYR A 158 7.78 27.11 -7.52
N ARG A 159 8.57 27.38 -8.57
CA ARG A 159 8.07 27.78 -9.90
C ARG A 159 7.96 26.64 -10.91
N LYS A 160 8.44 25.46 -10.56
CA LYS A 160 8.45 24.31 -11.49
C LYS A 160 7.11 23.60 -11.45
N ASN A 161 6.62 23.17 -12.61
CA ASN A 161 5.40 22.37 -12.75
C ASN A 161 5.69 20.93 -13.16
N SER A 162 6.94 20.62 -13.50
CA SER A 162 7.43 19.26 -13.73
C SER A 162 8.90 19.13 -13.33
N PHE A 163 9.32 17.91 -13.08
CA PHE A 163 10.65 17.56 -12.58
C PHE A 163 11.20 16.38 -13.40
N ASP A 164 11.84 16.68 -14.52
CA ASP A 164 12.41 15.67 -15.43
C ASP A 164 13.70 15.08 -14.86
N ASP A 165 14.48 15.90 -14.14
CA ASP A 165 15.62 15.42 -13.34
C ASP A 165 15.12 14.94 -11.98
N TRP A 166 15.05 13.62 -11.82
CA TRP A 166 14.55 13.00 -10.60
C TRP A 166 15.40 13.24 -9.36
N ARG A 167 16.67 13.61 -9.51
CA ARG A 167 17.56 13.92 -8.37
C ARG A 167 16.98 15.05 -7.53
N LEU A 168 16.57 16.13 -8.20
CA LEU A 168 16.03 17.29 -7.51
C LEU A 168 14.81 16.97 -6.65
N PRO A 169 13.71 16.34 -7.15
CA PRO A 169 12.57 16.00 -6.31
C PRO A 169 12.90 14.93 -5.25
N ILE A 170 13.75 13.94 -5.54
CA ILE A 170 14.13 12.92 -4.55
C ILE A 170 14.85 13.60 -3.38
N ASP A 171 15.92 14.36 -3.65
CA ASP A 171 16.73 15.01 -2.61
C ASP A 171 15.90 16.04 -1.82
N THR A 172 15.01 16.76 -2.49
CA THR A 172 14.12 17.74 -1.85
C THR A 172 13.08 17.09 -0.93
N LEU A 173 12.41 16.05 -1.40
CA LEU A 173 11.39 15.34 -0.61
C LEU A 173 12.02 14.56 0.55
N GLU A 174 13.24 14.04 0.38
CA GLU A 174 14.05 13.46 1.45
C GLU A 174 14.38 14.52 2.52
N ALA A 175 14.91 15.68 2.11
CA ALA A 175 15.23 16.79 3.02
C ALA A 175 14.00 17.32 3.80
N TRP A 176 12.81 17.25 3.21
CA TRP A 176 11.56 17.60 3.88
C TRP A 176 10.98 16.48 4.75
N GLY A 177 11.61 15.31 4.82
CA GLY A 177 11.12 14.16 5.57
C GLY A 177 9.83 13.56 5.00
N ILE A 178 9.55 13.78 3.71
CA ILE A 178 8.38 13.25 3.02
C ILE A 178 8.66 11.85 2.48
N LEU A 179 9.77 11.68 1.72
CA LEU A 179 10.20 10.35 1.30
C LEU A 179 10.93 9.65 2.45
N LEU A 180 10.54 8.42 2.70
CA LEU A 180 11.21 7.55 3.67
C LEU A 180 12.59 7.11 3.13
N PRO A 181 13.58 6.89 4.01
CA PRO A 181 14.94 6.54 3.58
C PRO A 181 15.01 5.34 2.63
N ASP A 182 14.29 4.27 2.94
CA ASP A 182 14.26 3.06 2.11
C ASP A 182 13.62 3.36 0.74
N THR A 183 12.58 4.18 0.71
CA THR A 183 11.93 4.63 -0.53
C THR A 183 12.88 5.47 -1.40
N VAL A 184 13.75 6.27 -0.80
CA VAL A 184 14.78 7.05 -1.52
C VAL A 184 15.75 6.12 -2.24
N VAL A 185 16.17 5.03 -1.59
CA VAL A 185 17.05 4.01 -2.20
C VAL A 185 16.39 3.42 -3.44
N GLU A 186 15.13 3.02 -3.31
CA GLU A 186 14.36 2.44 -4.41
C GLU A 186 14.16 3.41 -5.57
N TYR A 187 13.88 4.68 -5.30
CA TYR A 187 13.76 5.71 -6.33
C TYR A 187 15.09 5.97 -7.07
N ARG A 188 16.19 5.97 -6.36
CA ARG A 188 17.52 6.15 -6.98
C ARG A 188 17.87 4.99 -7.89
N ALA A 189 17.54 3.76 -7.49
CA ALA A 189 17.70 2.57 -8.32
C ALA A 189 16.81 2.61 -9.58
N LEU A 190 15.53 2.94 -9.43
CA LEU A 190 14.59 3.10 -10.54
C LEU A 190 15.01 4.22 -11.51
N MET A 191 15.56 5.32 -10.99
CA MET A 191 16.11 6.39 -11.80
C MET A 191 17.29 5.90 -12.67
N GLY A 192 18.13 5.02 -12.14
CA GLY A 192 19.21 4.38 -12.89
C GLY A 192 18.68 3.53 -14.06
N LEU A 193 17.63 2.75 -13.82
CA LEU A 193 16.94 1.97 -14.87
C LEU A 193 16.31 2.88 -15.94
N ARG A 194 15.62 3.95 -15.52
CA ARG A 194 15.05 4.95 -16.43
C ARG A 194 16.11 5.54 -17.37
N HIS A 195 17.27 5.92 -16.81
CA HIS A 195 18.36 6.49 -17.62
C HIS A 195 18.86 5.53 -18.69
N ARG A 196 18.98 4.23 -18.36
CA ARG A 196 19.42 3.22 -19.33
C ARG A 196 18.37 2.87 -20.38
N SER A 197 17.07 2.95 -20.04
CA SER A 197 16.01 2.44 -20.89
C SER A 197 15.32 3.48 -21.78
N ILE A 198 15.24 4.75 -21.33
CA ILE A 198 14.53 5.82 -22.07
C ILE A 198 15.47 6.55 -23.02
N HIS A 199 16.73 6.74 -22.63
CA HIS A 199 17.75 7.25 -23.53
C HIS A 199 18.31 6.12 -24.36
N PHE A 200 18.56 6.38 -25.64
CA PHE A 200 19.13 5.37 -26.54
C PHE A 200 20.42 4.78 -25.95
N ASN A 201 20.36 3.50 -25.67
CA ASN A 201 21.52 2.69 -25.27
C ASN A 201 21.44 1.36 -26.02
N PRO A 202 22.44 1.02 -26.86
CA PRO A 202 22.43 -0.23 -27.62
C PRO A 202 22.40 -1.49 -26.75
N GLU A 203 22.81 -1.41 -25.49
CA GLU A 203 22.82 -2.54 -24.56
C GLU A 203 21.42 -2.83 -23.93
N THR A 204 20.47 -1.89 -24.05
CA THR A 204 19.13 -2.02 -23.39
C THR A 204 18.39 -3.28 -23.86
N THR A 205 18.60 -3.73 -25.08
CA THR A 205 17.93 -4.91 -25.64
C THR A 205 18.44 -6.24 -25.07
N ASN A 206 19.64 -6.29 -24.49
CA ASN A 206 20.27 -7.54 -24.06
C ASN A 206 19.73 -8.06 -22.71
N ALA A 207 19.23 -7.17 -21.85
CA ALA A 207 18.75 -7.51 -20.51
C ALA A 207 17.32 -6.99 -20.26
N LEU A 208 16.52 -6.81 -21.31
CA LEU A 208 15.24 -6.10 -21.26
C LEU A 208 14.24 -6.71 -20.27
N ARG A 209 14.16 -8.04 -20.17
CA ARG A 209 13.30 -8.73 -19.20
C ARG A 209 13.74 -8.43 -17.76
N ASP A 210 15.03 -8.51 -17.50
CA ASP A 210 15.58 -8.32 -16.17
C ASP A 210 15.48 -6.85 -15.71
N ASP A 211 15.75 -5.92 -16.60
CA ASP A 211 15.57 -4.48 -16.35
C ASP A 211 14.09 -4.14 -16.11
N ALA A 212 13.15 -4.74 -16.85
CA ALA A 212 11.72 -4.55 -16.62
C ALA A 212 11.27 -5.14 -15.28
N LEU A 213 11.76 -6.34 -14.93
CA LEU A 213 11.48 -6.96 -13.65
C LEU A 213 12.02 -6.11 -12.50
N ALA A 214 13.27 -5.67 -12.60
CA ALA A 214 13.88 -4.81 -11.58
C ALA A 214 13.09 -3.50 -11.40
N ALA A 215 12.66 -2.86 -12.49
CA ALA A 215 11.84 -1.65 -12.42
C ALA A 215 10.50 -1.90 -11.72
N ILE A 216 9.85 -3.04 -11.98
CA ILE A 216 8.60 -3.43 -11.31
C ILE A 216 8.84 -3.70 -9.83
N ILE A 217 9.94 -4.36 -9.46
CA ILE A 217 10.29 -4.64 -8.06
C ILE A 217 10.55 -3.34 -7.31
N HIS A 218 11.35 -2.42 -7.86
CA HIS A 218 11.57 -1.10 -7.25
C HIS A 218 10.27 -0.32 -7.10
N MET A 219 9.40 -0.34 -8.12
CA MET A 219 8.10 0.34 -8.06
C MET A 219 7.17 -0.28 -7.02
N ARG A 220 7.19 -1.63 -6.88
CA ARG A 220 6.48 -2.35 -5.83
C ARG A 220 6.97 -1.90 -4.45
N SER A 221 8.29 -1.90 -4.23
CA SER A 221 8.89 -1.50 -2.96
C SER A 221 8.56 -0.04 -2.61
N ILE A 222 8.58 0.88 -3.57
CA ILE A 222 8.16 2.27 -3.38
C ILE A 222 6.70 2.34 -2.88
N ILE A 223 5.80 1.58 -3.51
CA ILE A 223 4.39 1.56 -3.09
C ILE A 223 4.24 0.96 -1.69
N GLU A 224 4.90 -0.17 -1.42
CA GLU A 224 4.84 -0.86 -0.12
C GLU A 224 5.38 0.01 1.02
N GLN A 225 6.49 0.69 0.80
CA GLN A 225 7.16 1.48 1.84
C GLN A 225 6.50 2.84 2.08
N GLN A 226 5.97 3.47 1.04
CA GLN A 226 5.50 4.86 1.12
C GLN A 226 3.97 4.98 1.15
N PHE A 227 3.23 4.13 0.43
CA PHE A 227 1.81 4.29 0.16
C PHE A 227 0.94 3.10 0.59
N ALA A 228 1.52 2.08 1.22
CA ALA A 228 0.74 0.92 1.64
C ALA A 228 -0.25 1.26 2.75
N SER A 229 -1.35 0.53 2.76
CA SER A 229 -2.44 0.71 3.73
C SER A 229 -2.17 0.09 5.10
N HIS A 230 -1.05 -0.60 5.27
CA HIS A 230 -0.77 -1.37 6.48
C HIS A 230 0.62 -1.05 7.05
N ALA A 231 0.65 -0.71 8.32
CA ALA A 231 1.84 -0.67 9.18
C ALA A 231 3.09 0.03 8.59
N VAL A 232 2.90 0.99 7.66
CA VAL A 232 4.00 1.78 7.10
C VAL A 232 4.56 2.67 8.20
N ARG A 233 5.81 2.47 8.56
CA ARG A 233 6.51 3.32 9.52
C ARG A 233 7.02 4.58 8.81
N PRO A 234 7.02 5.72 9.49
CA PRO A 234 6.62 5.97 10.90
C PRO A 234 5.13 6.27 11.09
N TRP A 235 4.33 6.30 10.02
CA TRP A 235 2.97 6.83 10.01
C TRP A 235 1.95 6.00 10.78
N PHE A 236 2.10 4.68 10.72
CA PHE A 236 1.17 3.74 11.32
C PHE A 236 1.75 3.10 12.59
N ILE A 237 0.84 2.61 13.45
CA ILE A 237 1.20 1.81 14.61
C ILE A 237 1.58 0.42 14.10
N ALA A 238 2.80 -0.01 14.41
CA ALA A 238 3.27 -1.35 14.04
C ALA A 238 2.54 -2.44 14.85
N ASN A 239 2.49 -3.65 14.28
CA ASN A 239 2.00 -4.88 14.94
C ASN A 239 0.53 -4.86 15.40
N THR A 240 -0.30 -4.00 14.86
CA THR A 240 -1.75 -4.09 15.02
C THR A 240 -2.30 -5.04 13.98
N LEU A 241 -2.70 -6.24 14.42
CA LEU A 241 -3.21 -7.31 13.56
C LEU A 241 -4.40 -6.82 12.73
N GLY A 242 -4.21 -6.83 11.39
CA GLY A 242 -5.26 -6.59 10.42
C GLY A 242 -5.80 -5.17 10.35
N HIS A 243 -5.21 -4.19 11.03
CA HIS A 243 -5.71 -2.81 11.08
C HIS A 243 -4.62 -1.79 10.79
N ALA A 244 -5.03 -0.71 10.10
CA ALA A 244 -4.19 0.41 9.79
C ALA A 244 -4.57 1.63 10.64
N PHE A 245 -3.97 1.75 11.80
CA PHE A 245 -4.13 2.90 12.68
C PHE A 245 -3.02 3.91 12.47
N ILE A 246 -3.39 5.16 12.22
CA ILE A 246 -2.44 6.28 12.14
C ILE A 246 -1.96 6.64 13.56
N ARG A 247 -0.66 6.85 13.71
CA ARG A 247 -0.08 7.38 14.95
C ARG A 247 -0.52 8.83 15.15
N LYS A 248 -0.95 9.17 16.36
CA LYS A 248 -1.43 10.51 16.70
C LYS A 248 -0.39 11.58 16.43
N ASP A 249 0.87 11.30 16.72
CA ASP A 249 1.99 12.26 16.53
C ASP A 249 2.15 12.68 15.06
N TYR A 250 1.69 11.85 14.12
CA TYR A 250 1.76 12.10 12.68
C TYR A 250 0.47 12.62 12.05
N GLU A 251 -0.62 12.78 12.80
CA GLU A 251 -1.88 13.32 12.24
C GLU A 251 -1.73 14.73 11.67
N ASN A 252 -0.76 15.51 12.18
CA ASN A 252 -0.46 16.84 11.65
C ASN A 252 0.63 16.86 10.57
N HIS A 253 1.24 15.73 10.26
CA HIS A 253 2.25 15.64 9.23
C HIS A 253 1.64 15.91 7.84
N PRO A 254 2.20 16.81 7.01
CA PRO A 254 1.60 17.21 5.73
C PRO A 254 1.28 16.04 4.82
N TYR A 255 2.21 15.10 4.68
CA TYR A 255 2.05 13.89 3.88
C TYR A 255 0.88 13.01 4.37
N VAL A 256 0.80 12.77 5.68
CA VAL A 256 -0.27 11.97 6.28
C VAL A 256 -1.63 12.65 6.08
N ARG A 257 -1.68 13.97 6.22
CA ARG A 257 -2.91 14.76 5.99
C ARG A 257 -3.37 14.72 4.54
N ALA A 258 -2.44 14.72 3.58
CA ALA A 258 -2.78 14.71 2.17
C ALA A 258 -3.22 13.32 1.66
N TYR A 259 -2.54 12.26 2.10
CA TYR A 259 -2.70 10.94 1.48
C TYR A 259 -3.44 9.91 2.33
N PHE A 260 -3.33 9.98 3.66
CA PHE A 260 -3.95 8.97 4.53
C PHE A 260 -5.22 9.47 5.22
N LEU A 261 -5.18 10.65 5.85
CA LEU A 261 -6.31 11.13 6.64
C LEU A 261 -7.62 11.29 5.88
N PRO A 262 -7.67 11.62 4.58
CA PRO A 262 -8.92 11.67 3.83
C PRO A 262 -9.68 10.34 3.82
N ASN A 263 -8.96 9.23 3.99
CA ASN A 263 -9.50 7.87 4.01
C ASN A 263 -9.54 7.25 5.43
N CYS A 264 -9.37 8.08 6.49
CA CYS A 264 -9.25 7.58 7.86
C CYS A 264 -10.41 8.05 8.74
N PRO A 265 -11.47 7.23 8.96
CA PRO A 265 -12.47 7.53 9.97
C PRO A 265 -11.89 7.40 11.38
N PHE A 266 -12.51 8.08 12.35
CA PHE A 266 -12.27 7.79 13.76
C PHE A 266 -13.02 6.54 14.18
N VAL A 267 -12.33 5.62 14.80
CA VAL A 267 -12.92 4.42 15.41
C VAL A 267 -12.66 4.40 16.91
N GLY A 268 -13.62 3.92 17.68
CA GLY A 268 -13.49 3.78 19.12
C GLY A 268 -12.93 2.39 19.51
N PRO A 269 -12.54 2.18 20.78
CA PRO A 269 -12.01 0.91 21.25
C PRO A 269 -13.07 -0.21 21.23
N LEU A 270 -14.35 0.14 21.23
CA LEU A 270 -15.48 -0.79 21.24
C LEU A 270 -16.06 -1.03 19.85
N PHE A 271 -15.70 -0.20 18.87
CA PHE A 271 -16.24 -0.23 17.51
C PHE A 271 -15.13 0.10 16.54
N GLY A 272 -14.59 -0.87 15.96
CA GLY A 272 -13.68 -0.70 14.84
C GLY A 272 -14.35 -1.13 13.56
N MET A 273 -14.50 -2.42 13.40
CA MET A 273 -15.02 -3.10 12.23
C MET A 273 -15.95 -4.23 12.65
N ALA A 274 -17.08 -4.35 11.97
CA ALA A 274 -17.94 -5.53 12.06
C ALA A 274 -18.23 -6.07 10.66
N PRO A 275 -18.39 -7.38 10.49
CA PRO A 275 -18.91 -7.95 9.25
C PRO A 275 -20.33 -7.42 8.99
N GLY A 276 -20.57 -6.85 7.81
CA GLY A 276 -21.88 -6.40 7.35
C GLY A 276 -22.33 -7.13 6.09
N THR A 277 -23.53 -6.87 5.61
CA THR A 277 -24.12 -7.53 4.44
C THR A 277 -23.42 -7.21 3.12
N GLY A 278 -22.65 -6.10 3.06
CA GLY A 278 -21.88 -5.68 1.88
C GLY A 278 -20.37 -5.67 2.10
N GLY A 279 -19.88 -6.30 3.18
CA GLY A 279 -18.47 -6.26 3.55
C GLY A 279 -18.26 -5.87 5.01
N TRP A 280 -17.18 -5.12 5.28
CA TRP A 280 -16.89 -4.64 6.62
C TRP A 280 -17.56 -3.29 6.87
N GLU A 281 -18.30 -3.17 7.97
CA GLU A 281 -18.91 -1.94 8.43
C GLU A 281 -18.03 -1.28 9.50
N PHE A 282 -17.79 0.03 9.33
CA PHE A 282 -17.05 0.82 10.30
C PHE A 282 -18.02 1.64 11.13
N SER A 283 -17.93 1.53 12.45
CA SER A 283 -18.69 2.40 13.35
C SER A 283 -17.80 3.47 13.95
N THR A 284 -18.22 4.73 13.83
CA THR A 284 -17.62 5.86 14.56
C THR A 284 -18.44 6.14 15.81
N CYS A 285 -17.80 6.14 17.00
CA CYS A 285 -18.49 6.52 18.22
C CYS A 285 -18.23 8.01 18.53
N PRO A 286 -19.24 8.88 18.56
CA PRO A 286 -19.07 10.24 19.07
C PRO A 286 -18.65 10.22 20.54
N ILE A 287 -17.68 11.05 20.95
CA ILE A 287 -17.20 11.14 22.34
C ILE A 287 -18.35 11.37 23.32
N THR A 288 -19.37 12.12 22.92
CA THR A 288 -20.55 12.44 23.76
C THR A 288 -21.32 11.20 24.21
N ALA A 289 -21.36 10.12 23.41
CA ALA A 289 -22.09 8.89 23.78
C ALA A 289 -21.35 8.09 24.87
N MET A 290 -20.04 8.22 24.99
CA MET A 290 -19.27 7.56 26.06
C MET A 290 -19.48 8.19 27.43
N VAL A 291 -19.73 9.51 27.50
CA VAL A 291 -19.86 10.26 28.75
C VAL A 291 -21.27 10.10 29.34
N THR A 292 -22.28 9.85 28.53
CA THR A 292 -23.69 9.83 28.95
C THR A 292 -24.28 8.45 29.24
N GLY A 293 -23.52 7.37 29.09
CA GLY A 293 -23.98 6.01 29.37
C GLY A 293 -25.14 5.52 28.50
N GLN A 294 -25.37 6.17 27.36
CA GLN A 294 -26.41 5.75 26.42
C GLN A 294 -26.03 4.45 25.72
N THR A 295 -26.92 3.49 25.84
CA THR A 295 -26.82 2.17 25.21
C THR A 295 -26.83 2.28 23.68
N MET A 296 -26.00 1.47 23.06
CA MET A 296 -25.63 1.43 21.64
C MET A 296 -26.75 1.29 20.60
N ASN A 297 -27.97 1.02 21.01
CA ASN A 297 -29.10 0.78 20.09
C ASN A 297 -29.58 2.02 19.31
N SER A 298 -29.01 3.19 19.56
CA SER A 298 -29.40 4.45 18.88
C SER A 298 -28.44 4.98 17.83
N LEU A 299 -27.30 4.32 17.61
CA LEU A 299 -26.31 4.78 16.60
C LEU A 299 -26.64 4.19 15.23
N ARG A 300 -27.29 4.97 14.39
CA ARG A 300 -27.40 4.65 12.96
C ARG A 300 -26.03 4.64 12.31
N PRO A 301 -25.75 3.70 11.39
CA PRO A 301 -24.51 3.69 10.61
C PRO A 301 -24.41 4.97 9.77
N ILE A 302 -23.30 5.71 9.92
CA ILE A 302 -23.09 7.01 9.25
C ILE A 302 -22.50 6.86 7.85
N MET A 303 -22.03 5.68 7.47
CA MET A 303 -21.57 5.46 6.09
C MET A 303 -21.85 4.04 5.59
N THR A 304 -22.85 3.92 4.75
CA THR A 304 -22.84 2.94 3.66
C THR A 304 -22.19 3.59 2.45
N GLY A 305 -20.87 3.59 2.38
CA GLY A 305 -20.14 3.93 1.17
C GLY A 305 -20.10 2.72 0.27
N ILE A 306 -21.08 2.57 -0.59
CA ILE A 306 -20.98 1.72 -1.78
C ILE A 306 -20.02 2.45 -2.71
N LEU A 307 -18.83 1.92 -2.87
CA LEU A 307 -17.98 2.26 -4.02
C LEU A 307 -18.47 1.45 -5.23
N PRO A 308 -18.61 2.08 -6.38
CA PRO A 308 -19.01 1.41 -7.62
C PRO A 308 -17.95 0.46 -8.13
#